data_2777b6f2510292783b802f7854d1957c
#
_entry.id   2777b6f2510292783b802f7854d1957c
#
_cell.length_a   1.000
_cell.length_b   1.000
_cell.length_c   1.000
_cell.angle_alpha   90.00
_cell.angle_beta   90.00
_cell.angle_gamma   90.00
#
_symmetry.space_group_name_H-M   'P 1'
#
loop_
_entity.id
_entity.type
_entity.pdbx_description
1 polymer ?
#
loop_
_entity_poly.entity_id
_entity_poly.type
_entity_poly.pdbx_seq_one_letter_code
_entity_poly.pdbx_strand_id
1 'polypeptide(L)'
;MTPRRGTRPSVRIVHVGLGGFFRAHQAWYTGAAPDAAGWGIAAFTGRSHTLADQLTRQDGLYTLVVRGPERDEMSVQQALSEARPGTDLQAWFRHMARPEIGRASCRERV
;
A
#
# COMPACT_ATOMS: atom_id res chain seq x y z
N MET A 1 -0.38 20.61 0.74
CA MET A 1 0.12 20.13 2.04
C MET A 1 -0.01 18.63 2.11
N THR A 2 1.08 17.93 2.45
CA THR A 2 1.05 16.49 2.56
C THR A 2 0.43 16.09 3.91
N PRO A 3 -0.57 15.19 3.92
CA PRO A 3 -1.13 14.74 5.18
C PRO A 3 -0.08 14.07 6.06
N ARG A 4 -0.19 14.26 7.34
CA ARG A 4 0.65 13.55 8.29
C ARG A 4 -0.01 12.25 8.68
N ARG A 5 0.82 11.25 8.84
CA ARG A 5 0.38 9.94 9.23
C ARG A 5 0.41 9.78 10.74
N GLY A 6 -0.65 9.18 11.29
CA GLY A 6 -0.63 8.68 12.66
C GLY A 6 0.10 7.34 12.74
N THR A 7 -0.40 6.44 13.57
CA THR A 7 0.18 5.10 13.69
C THR A 7 -0.05 4.30 12.41
N ARG A 8 1.02 3.67 11.91
CA ARG A 8 0.91 2.78 10.75
C ARG A 8 0.34 1.45 11.19
N PRO A 9 -0.54 0.85 10.38
CA PRO A 9 -0.94 -0.53 10.65
C PRO A 9 0.26 -1.46 10.59
N SER A 10 0.28 -2.47 11.45
CA SER A 10 1.32 -3.50 11.39
C SER A 10 1.26 -4.25 10.08
N VAL A 11 2.42 -4.50 9.47
CA VAL A 11 2.47 -5.20 8.19
C VAL A 11 2.10 -6.65 8.38
N ARG A 12 1.00 -7.07 7.74
CA ARG A 12 0.53 -8.45 7.73
C ARG A 12 0.22 -8.95 6.32
N ILE A 13 0.28 -8.06 5.34
CA ILE A 13 0.10 -8.39 3.92
C ILE A 13 1.33 -7.92 3.17
N VAL A 14 1.87 -8.79 2.34
CA VAL A 14 2.92 -8.45 1.39
C VAL A 14 2.33 -8.54 -0.02
N HIS A 15 2.48 -7.49 -0.79
CA HIS A 15 1.93 -7.42 -2.14
C HIS A 15 2.99 -6.98 -3.14
N VAL A 16 3.07 -7.68 -4.27
CA VAL A 16 3.90 -7.29 -5.41
C VAL A 16 3.02 -6.76 -6.51
N GLY A 17 3.35 -5.61 -7.05
CA GLY A 17 2.56 -4.98 -8.10
C GLY A 17 1.86 -3.71 -7.63
N LEU A 18 2.62 -2.79 -7.07
CA LEU A 18 2.10 -1.52 -6.54
C LEU A 18 1.71 -0.58 -7.68
N GLY A 19 0.52 -0.76 -8.21
CA GLY A 19 -0.01 0.06 -9.28
C GLY A 19 -1.32 0.72 -8.91
N GLY A 20 -1.93 1.39 -9.90
CA GLY A 20 -3.18 2.11 -9.68
C GLY A 20 -4.33 1.19 -9.31
N PHE A 21 -4.42 0.02 -9.94
CA PHE A 21 -5.48 -0.93 -9.63
C PHE A 21 -5.40 -1.41 -8.19
N PHE A 22 -4.20 -1.81 -7.74
CA PHE A 22 -4.00 -2.23 -6.35
C PHE A 22 -4.37 -1.11 -5.38
N ARG A 23 -3.89 0.11 -5.63
CA ARG A 23 -4.15 1.24 -4.72
C ARG A 23 -5.63 1.61 -4.64
N ALA A 24 -6.37 1.46 -5.73
CA ALA A 24 -7.77 1.81 -5.78
C ALA A 24 -8.69 0.70 -5.31
N HIS A 25 -8.23 -0.53 -5.27
CA HIS A 25 -9.05 -1.69 -4.96
C HIS A 25 -8.58 -2.40 -3.71
N GLN A 26 -7.52 -3.21 -3.79
CA GLN A 26 -7.10 -4.03 -2.65
C GLN A 26 -6.72 -3.20 -1.44
N ALA A 27 -5.94 -2.15 -1.63
CA ALA A 27 -5.55 -1.28 -0.52
C ALA A 27 -6.75 -0.53 0.05
N TRP A 28 -7.67 -0.11 -0.80
CA TRP A 28 -8.89 0.56 -0.36
C TRP A 28 -9.75 -0.35 0.50
N TYR A 29 -9.99 -1.58 0.04
CA TYR A 29 -10.80 -2.53 0.82
C TYR A 29 -10.13 -2.86 2.16
N THR A 30 -8.83 -3.04 2.17
CA THR A 30 -8.09 -3.30 3.41
C THR A 30 -8.21 -2.13 4.38
N GLY A 31 -8.07 -0.91 3.89
CA GLY A 31 -8.17 0.29 4.72
C GLY A 31 -9.59 0.59 5.20
N ALA A 32 -10.60 0.10 4.49
CA ALA A 32 -11.99 0.30 4.86
C ALA A 32 -12.54 -0.80 5.80
N ALA A 33 -11.77 -1.86 6.01
CA ALA A 33 -12.21 -2.97 6.86
C ALA A 33 -12.31 -2.52 8.34
N PRO A 34 -13.23 -3.12 9.13
CA PRO A 34 -13.36 -2.76 10.54
C PRO A 34 -12.10 -2.97 11.37
N ASP A 35 -11.25 -3.92 10.98
CA ASP A 35 -9.99 -4.23 11.65
C ASP A 35 -8.77 -3.70 10.91
N ALA A 36 -8.94 -2.64 10.12
CA ALA A 36 -7.88 -2.07 9.27
C ALA A 36 -6.60 -1.75 10.03
N ALA A 37 -6.70 -1.34 11.28
CA ALA A 37 -5.52 -0.99 12.07
C ALA A 37 -4.57 -2.17 12.28
N GLY A 38 -5.06 -3.41 12.17
CA GLY A 38 -4.26 -4.62 12.31
C GLY A 38 -3.73 -5.18 10.99
N TRP A 39 -4.04 -4.57 9.84
CA TRP A 39 -3.73 -5.14 8.53
C TRP A 39 -3.04 -4.10 7.63
N GLY A 40 -1.77 -3.85 7.91
CA GLY A 40 -0.97 -3.02 7.04
C GLY A 40 -0.40 -3.82 5.86
N ILE A 41 -0.09 -3.10 4.79
CA ILE A 41 0.43 -3.68 3.56
C ILE A 41 1.84 -3.16 3.32
N ALA A 42 2.78 -4.08 3.08
CA ALA A 42 4.07 -3.77 2.49
C ALA A 42 3.96 -4.11 1.01
N ALA A 43 4.05 -3.12 0.16
CA ALA A 43 3.90 -3.30 -1.27
C ALA A 43 5.21 -3.05 -2.00
N PHE A 44 5.47 -3.86 -3.01
CA PHE A 44 6.69 -3.79 -3.81
C PHE A 44 6.32 -3.48 -5.25
N THR A 45 7.01 -2.52 -5.84
CA THR A 45 6.88 -2.26 -7.28
C THR A 45 7.57 -3.37 -8.07
N GLY A 46 7.30 -3.43 -9.38
CA GLY A 46 8.05 -4.31 -10.26
C GLY A 46 9.48 -3.82 -10.43
N ARG A 47 9.75 -3.16 -11.56
CA ARG A 47 11.11 -2.69 -11.88
C ARG A 47 11.35 -1.24 -11.53
N SER A 48 10.31 -0.41 -11.53
CA SER A 48 10.47 1.03 -11.34
C SER A 48 10.60 1.38 -9.87
N HIS A 49 11.58 2.23 -9.57
CA HIS A 49 11.75 2.79 -8.23
C HIS A 49 10.93 4.05 -8.01
N THR A 50 10.48 4.69 -9.08
CA THR A 50 9.86 6.03 -9.01
C THR A 50 8.64 6.06 -8.13
N LEU A 51 7.71 5.14 -8.34
CA LEU A 51 6.47 5.10 -7.57
C LEU A 51 6.73 4.73 -6.10
N ALA A 52 7.63 3.76 -5.86
CA ALA A 52 7.98 3.37 -4.50
C ALA A 52 8.61 4.54 -3.74
N ASP A 53 9.51 5.28 -4.38
CA ASP A 53 10.15 6.44 -3.79
C ASP A 53 9.15 7.55 -3.51
N GLN A 54 8.23 7.79 -4.43
CA GLN A 54 7.19 8.80 -4.27
C GLN A 54 6.29 8.47 -3.07
N LEU A 55 5.83 7.24 -2.97
CA LEU A 55 4.97 6.82 -1.86
C LEU A 55 5.71 6.81 -0.54
N THR A 56 7.00 6.46 -0.54
CA THR A 56 7.83 6.54 0.67
C THR A 56 7.94 7.97 1.15
N ARG A 57 8.13 8.93 0.25
CA ARG A 57 8.18 10.35 0.61
C ARG A 57 6.85 10.86 1.15
N GLN A 58 5.76 10.25 0.76
CA GLN A 58 4.42 10.57 1.25
C GLN A 58 4.03 9.75 2.50
N ASP A 59 4.99 9.04 3.06
CA ASP A 59 4.79 8.20 4.24
C ASP A 59 3.76 7.10 4.02
N GLY A 60 3.64 6.60 2.80
CA GLY A 60 2.67 5.58 2.41
C GLY A 60 1.26 6.10 2.20
N LEU A 61 1.03 7.38 2.43
CA LEU A 61 -0.29 7.99 2.26
C LEU A 61 -0.50 8.41 0.81
N TYR A 62 -1.71 8.23 0.33
CA TYR A 62 -2.10 8.74 -0.98
C TYR A 62 -3.59 9.06 -0.99
N THR A 63 -3.99 9.94 -1.90
CA THR A 63 -5.38 10.33 -2.04
C THR A 63 -6.05 9.49 -3.12
N LEU A 64 -7.18 8.89 -2.77
CA LEU A 64 -8.04 8.21 -3.73
C LEU A 64 -9.17 9.14 -4.12
N VAL A 65 -9.36 9.33 -5.41
CA VAL A 65 -10.45 10.14 -5.95
C VAL A 65 -11.48 9.21 -6.57
N VAL A 66 -12.69 9.23 -6.03
CA VAL A 66 -13.81 8.48 -6.58
C VAL A 66 -14.70 9.47 -7.33
N ARG A 67 -14.80 9.30 -8.64
CA ARG A 67 -15.59 10.20 -9.48
C ARG A 67 -17.07 9.86 -9.38
N GLY A 68 -17.87 10.85 -8.99
CA GLY A 68 -19.32 10.72 -8.88
C GLY A 68 -20.05 11.55 -9.90
N PRO A 69 -21.36 11.34 -10.04
CA PRO A 69 -22.18 12.08 -11.04
C PRO A 69 -22.33 13.56 -10.71
N GLU A 70 -22.28 13.94 -9.45
CA GLU A 70 -22.43 15.33 -9.04
C GLU A 70 -21.11 15.95 -8.59
N ARG A 71 -20.28 15.17 -7.93
CA ARG A 71 -18.97 15.61 -7.44
C ARG A 71 -18.06 14.42 -7.24
N ASP A 72 -16.77 14.70 -7.22
CA ASP A 72 -15.76 13.70 -6.89
C ASP A 72 -15.59 13.64 -5.38
N GLU A 73 -15.38 12.45 -4.86
CA GLU A 73 -15.05 12.23 -3.45
C GLU A 73 -13.56 11.90 -3.34
N MET A 74 -12.91 12.53 -2.38
CA MET A 74 -11.49 12.31 -2.12
C MET A 74 -11.30 11.75 -0.71
N SER A 75 -10.44 10.76 -0.59
CA SER A 75 -10.09 10.19 0.71
C SER A 75 -8.61 9.84 0.75
N VAL A 76 -8.00 10.01 1.93
CA VAL A 76 -6.60 9.64 2.14
C VAL A 76 -6.55 8.20 2.58
N GLN A 77 -5.81 7.38 1.84
CA GLN A 77 -5.69 5.96 2.10
C GLN A 77 -4.48 5.69 3.00
N GLN A 78 -4.64 4.84 4.01
CA GLN A 78 -3.66 4.60 5.05
C GLN A 78 -3.25 3.14 5.21
N ALA A 79 -3.77 2.23 4.38
CA ALA A 79 -3.48 0.81 4.51
C ALA A 79 -2.03 0.46 4.12
N LEU A 80 -1.41 1.29 3.29
CA LEU A 80 -0.05 1.06 2.82
C LEU A 80 0.94 1.50 3.89
N SER A 81 1.53 0.54 4.58
CA SER A 81 2.50 0.82 5.64
C SER A 81 3.91 1.01 5.10
N GLU A 82 4.25 0.37 4.00
CA GLU A 82 5.57 0.45 3.40
C GLU A 82 5.48 0.25 1.89
N ALA A 83 6.26 1.03 1.15
CA ALA A 83 6.38 0.90 -0.30
C ALA A 83 7.87 0.78 -0.65
N ARG A 84 8.23 -0.26 -1.38
CA ARG A 84 9.62 -0.54 -1.75
C ARG A 84 9.72 -0.93 -3.22
N PRO A 85 10.86 -0.70 -3.86
CA PRO A 85 11.09 -1.27 -5.18
C PRO A 85 11.22 -2.79 -5.09
N GLY A 86 10.81 -3.48 -6.13
CA GLY A 86 10.87 -4.95 -6.16
C GLY A 86 12.30 -5.49 -6.12
N THR A 87 13.29 -4.65 -6.36
CA THR A 87 14.71 -5.00 -6.25
C THR A 87 15.24 -4.94 -4.82
N ASP A 88 14.46 -4.44 -3.86
CA ASP A 88 14.87 -4.38 -2.46
C ASP A 88 14.68 -5.76 -1.81
N LEU A 89 15.64 -6.65 -2.02
CA LEU A 89 15.58 -8.01 -1.53
C LEU A 89 15.66 -8.10 -0.01
N GLN A 90 16.37 -7.17 0.63
CA GLN A 90 16.45 -7.17 2.08
C GLN A 90 15.08 -6.91 2.71
N ALA A 91 14.34 -5.95 2.20
CA ALA A 91 12.99 -5.68 2.68
C ALA A 91 12.07 -6.87 2.42
N TRP A 92 12.17 -7.48 1.23
CA TRP A 92 11.41 -8.66 0.89
C TRP A 92 11.63 -9.80 1.88
N PHE A 93 12.90 -10.18 2.10
CA PHE A 93 13.23 -11.25 3.03
C PHE A 93 12.81 -10.93 4.46
N ARG A 94 12.99 -9.69 4.89
CA ARG A 94 12.59 -9.27 6.22
C ARG A 94 11.10 -9.50 6.46
N HIS A 95 10.26 -9.13 5.49
CA HIS A 95 8.82 -9.32 5.63
C HIS A 95 8.41 -10.78 5.51
N MET A 96 8.95 -11.51 4.54
CA MET A 96 8.56 -12.90 4.33
C MET A 96 8.99 -13.82 5.47
N ALA A 97 9.99 -13.44 6.24
CA ALA A 97 10.44 -14.21 7.40
C ALA A 97 9.60 -13.95 8.67
N ARG A 98 8.73 -12.96 8.67
CA ARG A 98 7.96 -12.60 9.87
C ARG A 98 6.75 -13.51 10.03
N PRO A 99 6.52 -14.05 11.25
CA PRO A 99 5.34 -14.88 11.50
C PRO A 99 4.04 -14.10 11.46
N GLU A 100 4.09 -12.77 11.55
CA GLU A 100 2.90 -11.91 11.50
C GLU A 100 2.32 -11.78 10.11
N ILE A 101 3.07 -12.17 9.07
CA ILE A 101 2.56 -12.09 7.69
C ILE A 101 1.49 -13.14 7.49
N GLY A 102 0.25 -12.69 7.37
CA GLY A 102 -0.89 -13.55 7.18
C GLY A 102 -1.25 -13.78 5.71
N ARG A 103 -0.68 -12.99 4.80
CA ARG A 103 -1.02 -13.10 3.39
C ARG A 103 0.06 -12.50 2.51
N ALA A 104 0.35 -13.18 1.43
CA ALA A 104 1.17 -12.64 0.35
C ALA A 104 0.37 -12.69 -0.94
N SER A 105 0.47 -11.65 -1.75
CA SER A 105 -0.25 -11.58 -3.01
C SER A 105 0.60 -10.90 -4.07
N CYS A 106 0.29 -11.20 -5.32
CA CYS A 106 1.00 -10.65 -6.45
C CYS A 106 -0.01 -10.33 -7.55
N ARG A 107 0.11 -9.13 -8.11
CA ARG A 107 -0.62 -8.79 -9.30
C ARG A 107 0.38 -8.40 -10.37
N GLU A 108 0.58 -9.29 -11.31
CA GLU A 108 1.42 -8.99 -12.46
C GLU A 108 0.63 -8.21 -13.50
N ARG A 109 1.35 -7.31 -14.12
CA ARG A 109 0.84 -6.60 -15.27
C ARG A 109 1.16 -7.43 -16.51
N VAL A 110 0.11 -7.76 -17.19
CA VAL A 110 0.23 -8.51 -18.44
C VAL A 110 0.36 -7.55 -19.62
#